data_4f563fab4d17c0757af3c94528164d47
#
_entry.id   4f563fab4d17c0757af3c94528164d47
#
_cell.length_a   1.000
_cell.length_b   1.000
_cell.length_c   1.000
_cell.angle_alpha   90.00
_cell.angle_beta   90.00
_cell.angle_gamma   90.00
#
_symmetry.space_group_name_H-M   'P 1'
#
loop_
_entity.id
_entity.type
_entity.pdbx_description
1 polymer ?
#
loop_
_entity_poly.entity_id
_entity_poly.type
_entity_poly.pdbx_seq_one_letter_code
_entity_poly.pdbx_strand_id
1 'polypeptide(L)'
;MNMKPTLCLSVLILLGILGCVTNPITGESQFNIVGQSSLLAMSKQAVPEQFAADYGVMSDASMNMYVQHVGKKLLATLKPADMVYQNMPFSFQIVNATYVNAYAFPDGSIAITRGMMLELENEAQLAAVLGHEITHVNCGHTASAMSKGNVLDLVVSGTSSYLQSKESSWTEVATLAGQVGGKALLASYSRDQERQADQGGMDYMVRAGYNPKGMIDLMKLLVRISSSNPSLLEQMFATQPMSAERLESATARVQSHYANTKGQDGASSFSVAVASLRAKKPAINAFATAETQLASKQTQAALQTVQKGLALLPNDPAGGMILADVLAASGQTSLAKQAATASLNTASSMRAESMLAQCALQQKDYSTALQHLNQLESKGSSDSRISFFKAVAYEGLNKKPEAIESYNQYLTKSKASSAEGSYARQRLQQLAPK
;
A
#
# COMPACT_ATOMS: atom_id res chain seq x y z
N MET A 1 -8.30 37.44 25.01
CA MET A 1 -9.76 37.55 24.71
C MET A 1 -10.37 36.21 25.14
N ASN A 2 -10.98 36.14 26.34
CA ASN A 2 -11.54 34.90 26.88
C ASN A 2 -12.89 34.61 26.19
N MET A 3 -12.89 33.65 25.30
CA MET A 3 -14.15 33.12 24.73
C MET A 3 -14.99 32.51 25.84
N LYS A 4 -16.27 32.92 25.93
CA LYS A 4 -17.20 32.37 26.94
C LYS A 4 -17.39 30.85 26.68
N PRO A 5 -17.44 30.01 27.75
CA PRO A 5 -17.56 28.56 27.58
C PRO A 5 -18.81 28.10 26.80
N THR A 6 -19.88 28.90 26.83
CA THR A 6 -21.09 28.68 26.02
C THR A 6 -20.87 28.79 24.52
N LEU A 7 -19.93 29.63 24.05
CA LEU A 7 -19.59 29.75 22.63
C LEU A 7 -18.78 28.54 22.14
N CYS A 8 -17.87 28.03 22.98
CA CYS A 8 -17.12 26.79 22.68
C CYS A 8 -18.04 25.57 22.58
N LEU A 9 -19.05 25.46 23.48
CA LEU A 9 -19.98 24.33 23.44
C LEU A 9 -20.89 24.38 22.21
N SER A 10 -21.35 25.57 21.80
CA SER A 10 -22.16 25.75 20.59
C SER A 10 -21.39 25.45 19.30
N VAL A 11 -20.11 25.80 19.24
CA VAL A 11 -19.24 25.50 18.09
C VAL A 11 -18.94 23.99 18.01
N LEU A 12 -18.72 23.32 19.15
CA LEU A 12 -18.53 21.88 19.22
C LEU A 12 -19.79 21.09 18.80
N ILE A 13 -20.98 21.55 19.20
CA ILE A 13 -22.26 20.94 18.78
C ILE A 13 -22.51 21.17 17.28
N LEU A 14 -22.19 22.34 16.74
CA LEU A 14 -22.34 22.65 15.32
C LEU A 14 -21.37 21.82 14.45
N LEU A 15 -20.14 21.66 14.88
CA LEU A 15 -19.14 20.78 14.22
C LEU A 15 -19.56 19.29 14.28
N GLY A 16 -20.19 18.85 15.37
CA GLY A 16 -20.72 17.50 15.50
C GLY A 16 -21.87 17.19 14.54
N ILE A 17 -22.70 18.17 14.19
CA ILE A 17 -23.82 18.01 13.27
C ILE A 17 -23.36 18.05 11.80
N LEU A 18 -22.34 18.85 11.49
CA LEU A 18 -21.80 19.02 10.13
C LEU A 18 -20.89 17.87 9.68
N GLY A 19 -20.41 17.04 10.61
CA GLY A 19 -19.47 15.94 10.33
C GLY A 19 -20.09 14.55 10.39
N CYS A 20 -21.41 14.42 10.54
CA CYS A 20 -22.07 13.11 10.61
C CYS A 20 -22.57 12.66 9.25
N VAL A 21 -22.20 11.46 8.82
CA VAL A 21 -22.73 10.77 7.66
C VAL A 21 -23.40 9.47 8.09
N THR A 22 -24.39 9.00 7.33
CA THR A 22 -25.03 7.71 7.62
C THR A 22 -24.18 6.60 7.02
N ASN A 23 -23.83 5.61 7.85
CA ASN A 23 -23.16 4.41 7.39
C ASN A 23 -24.13 3.56 6.55
N PRO A 24 -23.80 3.23 5.29
CA PRO A 24 -24.71 2.55 4.39
C PRO A 24 -25.02 1.09 4.78
N ILE A 25 -24.21 0.48 5.65
CA ILE A 25 -24.38 -0.91 6.09
C ILE A 25 -25.21 -1.00 7.39
N THR A 26 -24.91 -0.12 8.36
CA THR A 26 -25.58 -0.17 9.68
C THR A 26 -26.77 0.77 9.78
N GLY A 27 -26.84 1.79 8.93
CA GLY A 27 -27.81 2.88 9.05
C GLY A 27 -27.51 3.86 10.17
N GLU A 28 -26.43 3.63 10.94
CA GLU A 28 -26.04 4.48 12.06
C GLU A 28 -25.26 5.71 11.61
N SER A 29 -25.30 6.74 12.44
CA SER A 29 -24.51 7.95 12.22
C SER A 29 -23.05 7.69 12.54
N GLN A 30 -22.14 8.03 11.63
CA GLN A 30 -20.71 7.98 11.84
C GLN A 30 -20.06 9.35 11.67
N PHE A 31 -19.06 9.65 12.50
CA PHE A 31 -18.31 10.89 12.44
C PHE A 31 -17.31 10.85 11.29
N ASN A 32 -17.46 11.77 10.33
CA ASN A 32 -16.64 11.83 9.14
C ASN A 32 -16.58 13.27 8.60
N ILE A 33 -15.51 13.98 8.95
CA ILE A 33 -15.29 15.38 8.54
C ILE A 33 -14.34 15.51 7.33
N VAL A 34 -13.79 14.40 6.84
CA VAL A 34 -12.88 14.41 5.70
C VAL A 34 -13.68 14.41 4.40
N GLY A 35 -13.59 15.49 3.65
CA GLY A 35 -14.29 15.63 2.38
C GLY A 35 -13.69 14.78 1.26
N GLN A 36 -14.52 14.43 0.27
CA GLN A 36 -14.14 13.63 -0.91
C GLN A 36 -12.93 14.20 -1.65
N SER A 37 -12.88 15.54 -1.87
CA SER A 37 -11.75 16.20 -2.55
C SER A 37 -10.42 15.98 -1.83
N SER A 38 -10.41 15.98 -0.49
CA SER A 38 -9.22 15.70 0.30
C SER A 38 -8.78 14.23 0.15
N LEU A 39 -9.73 13.30 0.15
CA LEU A 39 -9.45 11.87 -0.06
C LEU A 39 -8.83 11.62 -1.44
N LEU A 40 -9.38 12.23 -2.49
CA LEU A 40 -8.84 12.14 -3.85
C LEU A 40 -7.43 12.71 -3.94
N ALA A 41 -7.17 13.87 -3.31
CA ALA A 41 -5.85 14.49 -3.31
C ALA A 41 -4.81 13.64 -2.58
N MET A 42 -5.16 13.05 -1.44
CA MET A 42 -4.29 12.17 -0.66
C MET A 42 -3.98 10.88 -1.41
N SER A 43 -4.99 10.25 -2.01
CA SER A 43 -4.81 9.02 -2.79
C SER A 43 -3.92 9.25 -4.02
N LYS A 44 -4.04 10.40 -4.68
CA LYS A 44 -3.20 10.76 -5.82
C LYS A 44 -1.70 10.68 -5.50
N GLN A 45 -1.31 10.96 -4.26
CA GLN A 45 0.07 10.85 -3.80
C GLN A 45 0.40 9.42 -3.35
N ALA A 46 -0.46 8.81 -2.55
CA ALA A 46 -0.17 7.55 -1.88
C ALA A 46 -0.25 6.32 -2.81
N VAL A 47 -1.16 6.30 -3.78
CA VAL A 47 -1.34 5.15 -4.69
C VAL A 47 -0.08 4.83 -5.49
N PRO A 48 0.58 5.78 -6.17
CA PRO A 48 1.81 5.48 -6.90
C PRO A 48 2.94 4.98 -6.01
N GLU A 49 3.06 5.52 -4.78
CA GLU A 49 4.08 5.12 -3.82
C GLU A 49 3.86 3.69 -3.30
N GLN A 50 2.62 3.35 -2.93
CA GLN A 50 2.30 1.99 -2.49
C GLN A 50 2.46 0.98 -3.62
N PHE A 51 2.01 1.30 -4.83
CA PHE A 51 2.19 0.40 -5.98
C PHE A 51 3.69 0.19 -6.27
N ALA A 52 4.51 1.22 -6.13
CA ALA A 52 5.96 1.08 -6.27
C ALA A 52 6.58 0.24 -5.15
N ALA A 53 6.11 0.38 -3.91
CA ALA A 53 6.50 -0.48 -2.80
C ALA A 53 6.17 -1.95 -3.06
N ASP A 54 5.07 -2.21 -3.76
CA ASP A 54 4.59 -3.53 -4.16
C ASP A 54 5.14 -3.98 -5.53
N TYR A 55 6.29 -3.47 -5.92
CA TYR A 55 7.01 -3.78 -7.17
C TYR A 55 6.24 -3.41 -8.46
N GLY A 56 5.31 -2.47 -8.38
CA GLY A 56 4.52 -1.96 -9.49
C GLY A 56 3.34 -2.83 -9.88
N VAL A 57 2.54 -2.29 -10.81
CA VAL A 57 1.40 -3.00 -11.39
C VAL A 57 1.91 -4.15 -12.28
N MET A 58 1.26 -5.29 -12.18
CA MET A 58 1.59 -6.45 -13.01
C MET A 58 1.32 -6.17 -14.49
N SER A 59 2.27 -6.53 -15.35
CA SER A 59 2.22 -6.22 -16.80
C SER A 59 1.25 -7.11 -17.60
N ASP A 60 0.67 -8.16 -16.98
CA ASP A 60 -0.31 -9.05 -17.64
C ASP A 60 -1.65 -8.32 -17.81
N ALA A 61 -1.85 -7.76 -19.01
CA ALA A 61 -3.05 -7.00 -19.34
C ALA A 61 -4.33 -7.85 -19.26
N SER A 62 -4.27 -9.14 -19.62
CA SER A 62 -5.42 -10.02 -19.60
C SER A 62 -5.91 -10.29 -18.18
N MET A 63 -4.98 -10.52 -17.25
CA MET A 63 -5.32 -10.69 -15.84
C MET A 63 -5.84 -9.41 -15.20
N ASN A 64 -5.23 -8.25 -15.50
CA ASN A 64 -5.74 -6.97 -15.02
C ASN A 64 -7.14 -6.69 -15.55
N MET A 65 -7.41 -6.96 -16.83
CA MET A 65 -8.76 -6.85 -17.41
C MET A 65 -9.76 -7.79 -16.72
N TYR A 66 -9.34 -9.01 -16.39
CA TYR A 66 -10.19 -9.96 -15.67
C TYR A 66 -10.59 -9.45 -14.28
N VAL A 67 -9.62 -8.98 -13.48
CA VAL A 67 -9.90 -8.40 -12.16
C VAL A 67 -10.76 -7.14 -12.27
N GLN A 68 -10.51 -6.27 -13.27
CA GLN A 68 -11.35 -5.12 -13.55
C GLN A 68 -12.76 -5.52 -13.95
N HIS A 69 -12.94 -6.60 -14.71
CA HIS A 69 -14.26 -7.10 -15.08
C HIS A 69 -15.07 -7.52 -13.85
N VAL A 70 -14.47 -8.30 -12.96
CA VAL A 70 -15.12 -8.73 -11.70
C VAL A 70 -15.45 -7.50 -10.83
N GLY A 71 -14.51 -6.57 -10.66
CA GLY A 71 -14.74 -5.34 -9.90
C GLY A 71 -15.86 -4.49 -10.49
N LYS A 72 -15.87 -4.26 -11.80
CA LYS A 72 -16.95 -3.51 -12.49
C LYS A 72 -18.31 -4.20 -12.38
N LYS A 73 -18.34 -5.53 -12.41
CA LYS A 73 -19.57 -6.31 -12.21
C LYS A 73 -20.17 -6.09 -10.81
N LEU A 74 -19.32 -5.99 -9.78
CA LEU A 74 -19.75 -5.60 -8.43
C LEU A 74 -20.24 -4.16 -8.38
N LEU A 75 -19.48 -3.21 -8.95
CA LEU A 75 -19.85 -1.78 -8.97
C LEU A 75 -21.20 -1.54 -9.68
N ALA A 76 -21.50 -2.29 -10.73
CA ALA A 76 -22.77 -2.18 -11.47
C ALA A 76 -24.02 -2.49 -10.61
N THR A 77 -23.83 -3.11 -9.46
CA THR A 77 -24.93 -3.44 -8.54
C THR A 77 -25.15 -2.40 -7.44
N LEU A 78 -24.25 -1.41 -7.33
CA LEU A 78 -24.31 -0.39 -6.30
C LEU A 78 -25.46 0.57 -6.54
N LYS A 79 -26.06 1.02 -5.44
CA LYS A 79 -27.09 2.05 -5.38
C LYS A 79 -26.51 3.31 -4.71
N PRO A 80 -27.05 4.50 -4.97
CA PRO A 80 -26.60 5.72 -4.27
C PRO A 80 -26.60 5.58 -2.74
N ALA A 81 -27.55 4.83 -2.18
CA ALA A 81 -27.64 4.57 -0.74
C ALA A 81 -26.54 3.65 -0.20
N ASP A 82 -25.80 2.96 -1.07
CA ASP A 82 -24.69 2.10 -0.66
C ASP A 82 -23.37 2.89 -0.41
N MET A 83 -23.35 4.19 -0.65
CA MET A 83 -22.13 4.99 -0.71
C MET A 83 -22.22 6.28 0.11
N VAL A 84 -21.24 6.52 0.98
CA VAL A 84 -21.05 7.81 1.66
C VAL A 84 -20.60 8.89 0.64
N TYR A 85 -19.66 8.54 -0.24
CA TYR A 85 -19.14 9.40 -1.29
C TYR A 85 -19.62 8.91 -2.66
N GLN A 86 -20.20 9.83 -3.45
CA GLN A 86 -20.71 9.48 -4.77
C GLN A 86 -19.64 9.62 -5.86
N ASN A 87 -19.79 8.87 -6.95
CA ASN A 87 -18.94 8.99 -8.13
C ASN A 87 -17.43 8.83 -7.86
N MET A 88 -17.06 7.93 -6.95
CA MET A 88 -15.65 7.59 -6.72
C MET A 88 -15.07 6.90 -7.96
N PRO A 89 -13.83 7.28 -8.38
CA PRO A 89 -13.22 6.76 -9.61
C PRO A 89 -12.59 5.38 -9.42
N PHE A 90 -13.41 4.37 -9.11
CA PHE A 90 -12.92 3.02 -8.83
C PHE A 90 -12.01 2.48 -9.93
N SER A 91 -10.90 1.93 -9.51
CA SER A 91 -9.98 1.18 -10.36
C SER A 91 -9.48 -0.08 -9.66
N PHE A 92 -9.15 -1.12 -10.44
CA PHE A 92 -8.71 -2.40 -9.92
C PHE A 92 -7.42 -2.82 -10.62
N GLN A 93 -6.38 -3.12 -9.84
CA GLN A 93 -5.05 -3.46 -10.34
C GLN A 93 -4.47 -4.66 -9.60
N ILE A 94 -3.68 -5.47 -10.30
CA ILE A 94 -2.85 -6.50 -9.66
C ILE A 94 -1.45 -5.92 -9.52
N VAL A 95 -0.90 -5.98 -8.30
CA VAL A 95 0.47 -5.57 -8.01
C VAL A 95 1.40 -6.77 -7.84
N ASN A 96 2.70 -6.57 -8.12
CA ASN A 96 3.70 -7.66 -8.15
C ASN A 96 4.15 -8.14 -6.77
N ALA A 97 3.56 -7.66 -5.68
CA ALA A 97 3.88 -8.10 -4.32
C ALA A 97 3.65 -9.60 -4.14
N THR A 98 4.54 -10.25 -3.43
CA THR A 98 4.56 -11.71 -3.22
C THR A 98 3.69 -12.16 -2.06
N TYR A 99 3.44 -11.29 -1.08
CA TYR A 99 2.60 -11.54 0.08
C TYR A 99 1.11 -11.56 -0.28
N VAL A 100 0.30 -12.18 0.57
CA VAL A 100 -1.15 -12.33 0.39
C VAL A 100 -1.84 -11.11 0.98
N ASN A 101 -2.40 -10.24 0.13
CA ASN A 101 -3.16 -9.06 0.56
C ASN A 101 -4.02 -8.50 -0.58
N ALA A 102 -5.04 -7.72 -0.19
CA ALA A 102 -5.71 -6.72 -1.02
C ALA A 102 -5.93 -5.47 -0.17
N TYR A 103 -6.07 -4.32 -0.79
CA TYR A 103 -6.30 -3.07 -0.09
C TYR A 103 -6.96 -2.03 -1.00
N ALA A 104 -7.69 -1.11 -0.38
CA ALA A 104 -8.33 0.00 -1.06
C ALA A 104 -7.79 1.35 -0.57
N PHE A 105 -7.57 2.27 -1.49
CA PHE A 105 -7.38 3.68 -1.19
C PHE A 105 -8.72 4.41 -1.14
N PRO A 106 -8.79 5.53 -0.40
CA PRO A 106 -10.04 6.26 -0.24
C PRO A 106 -10.65 6.79 -1.53
N ASP A 107 -9.87 6.92 -2.62
CA ASP A 107 -10.37 7.31 -3.94
C ASP A 107 -11.02 6.17 -4.74
N GLY A 108 -11.01 4.95 -4.20
CA GLY A 108 -11.49 3.76 -4.90
C GLY A 108 -10.42 3.04 -5.72
N SER A 109 -9.15 3.42 -5.63
CA SER A 109 -8.04 2.63 -6.18
C SER A 109 -7.86 1.37 -5.34
N ILE A 110 -8.20 0.21 -5.91
CA ILE A 110 -8.12 -1.10 -5.24
C ILE A 110 -7.00 -1.91 -5.89
N ALA A 111 -6.11 -2.44 -5.05
CA ALA A 111 -5.08 -3.35 -5.47
C ALA A 111 -5.26 -4.73 -4.84
N ILE A 112 -4.95 -5.76 -5.62
CA ILE A 112 -4.82 -7.13 -5.15
C ILE A 112 -3.40 -7.61 -5.46
N THR A 113 -2.72 -8.22 -4.51
CA THR A 113 -1.37 -8.72 -4.73
C THR A 113 -1.39 -10.00 -5.59
N ARG A 114 -0.34 -10.22 -6.39
CA ARG A 114 -0.23 -11.49 -7.10
C ARG A 114 -0.13 -12.69 -6.14
N GLY A 115 0.37 -12.48 -4.93
CA GLY A 115 0.34 -13.48 -3.87
C GLY A 115 -1.09 -13.90 -3.51
N MET A 116 -2.01 -12.94 -3.33
CA MET A 116 -3.42 -13.23 -3.11
C MET A 116 -4.04 -13.96 -4.31
N MET A 117 -3.80 -13.47 -5.53
CA MET A 117 -4.33 -14.11 -6.75
C MET A 117 -3.89 -15.56 -6.91
N LEU A 118 -2.70 -15.94 -6.43
CA LEU A 118 -2.19 -17.33 -6.45
C LEU A 118 -2.92 -18.26 -5.48
N GLU A 119 -3.43 -17.72 -4.38
CA GLU A 119 -4.08 -18.51 -3.34
C GLU A 119 -5.59 -18.65 -3.54
N LEU A 120 -6.24 -17.69 -4.24
CA LEU A 120 -7.66 -17.79 -4.55
C LEU A 120 -7.96 -19.00 -5.45
N GLU A 121 -9.10 -19.63 -5.21
CA GLU A 121 -9.52 -20.88 -5.87
C GLU A 121 -10.57 -20.66 -6.97
N ASN A 122 -11.35 -19.57 -6.86
CA ASN A 122 -12.46 -19.27 -7.79
C ASN A 122 -12.82 -17.78 -7.85
N GLU A 123 -13.66 -17.40 -8.81
CA GLU A 123 -14.10 -16.02 -9.04
C GLU A 123 -14.95 -15.48 -7.88
N ALA A 124 -15.72 -16.33 -7.19
CA ALA A 124 -16.52 -15.89 -6.05
C ALA A 124 -15.63 -15.46 -4.87
N GLN A 125 -14.49 -16.11 -4.64
CA GLN A 125 -13.50 -15.65 -3.66
C GLN A 125 -12.87 -14.32 -4.09
N LEU A 126 -12.55 -14.13 -5.38
CA LEU A 126 -12.08 -12.83 -5.89
C LEU A 126 -13.14 -11.75 -5.70
N ALA A 127 -14.40 -12.06 -6.01
CA ALA A 127 -15.52 -11.14 -5.80
C ALA A 127 -15.71 -10.81 -4.31
N ALA A 128 -15.44 -11.75 -3.39
CA ALA A 128 -15.47 -11.52 -1.96
C ALA A 128 -14.37 -10.51 -1.52
N VAL A 129 -13.13 -10.70 -1.99
CA VAL A 129 -12.03 -9.77 -1.73
C VAL A 129 -12.38 -8.37 -2.26
N LEU A 130 -12.74 -8.26 -3.53
CA LEU A 130 -13.03 -6.96 -4.15
C LEU A 130 -14.27 -6.29 -3.53
N GLY A 131 -15.31 -7.06 -3.20
CA GLY A 131 -16.50 -6.55 -2.53
C GLY A 131 -16.22 -6.00 -1.13
N HIS A 132 -15.35 -6.68 -0.38
CA HIS A 132 -14.86 -6.23 0.92
C HIS A 132 -14.14 -4.88 0.77
N GLU A 133 -13.21 -4.76 -0.16
CA GLU A 133 -12.47 -3.51 -0.41
C GLU A 133 -13.38 -2.38 -0.92
N ILE A 134 -14.32 -2.67 -1.81
CA ILE A 134 -15.33 -1.70 -2.26
C ILE A 134 -16.14 -1.19 -1.07
N THR A 135 -16.47 -2.04 -0.11
CA THR A 135 -17.26 -1.64 1.07
C THR A 135 -16.47 -0.69 1.96
N HIS A 136 -15.15 -0.89 2.15
CA HIS A 136 -14.32 0.06 2.89
C HIS A 136 -14.39 1.46 2.29
N VAL A 137 -14.33 1.58 0.96
CA VAL A 137 -14.46 2.86 0.26
C VAL A 137 -15.87 3.43 0.41
N ASN A 138 -16.90 2.65 0.16
CA ASN A 138 -18.29 3.06 0.17
C ASN A 138 -18.77 3.52 1.56
N CYS A 139 -18.29 2.87 2.62
CA CYS A 139 -18.57 3.29 4.00
C CYS A 139 -17.69 4.44 4.48
N GLY A 140 -16.68 4.86 3.70
CA GLY A 140 -15.74 5.90 4.09
C GLY A 140 -14.93 5.54 5.34
N HIS A 141 -14.53 4.26 5.50
CA HIS A 141 -13.86 3.78 6.69
C HIS A 141 -12.55 4.50 6.98
N THR A 142 -11.73 4.78 5.95
CA THR A 142 -10.50 5.56 6.08
C THR A 142 -10.79 6.98 6.55
N ALA A 143 -11.78 7.65 5.96
CA ALA A 143 -12.17 9.00 6.35
C ALA A 143 -12.70 9.05 7.80
N SER A 144 -13.47 8.05 8.22
CA SER A 144 -13.93 7.91 9.61
C SER A 144 -12.76 7.69 10.58
N ALA A 145 -11.79 6.84 10.22
CA ALA A 145 -10.58 6.62 11.02
C ALA A 145 -9.75 7.90 11.16
N MET A 146 -9.57 8.64 10.06
CA MET A 146 -8.88 9.94 10.07
C MET A 146 -9.62 10.96 10.94
N SER A 147 -10.94 11.01 10.87
CA SER A 147 -11.77 11.94 11.66
C SER A 147 -11.71 11.64 13.15
N LYS A 148 -11.47 10.41 13.56
CA LYS A 148 -11.30 10.02 14.96
C LYS A 148 -9.92 10.34 15.54
N GLY A 149 -9.04 11.01 14.79
CA GLY A 149 -7.76 11.52 15.28
C GLY A 149 -6.60 10.53 15.23
N ASN A 150 -6.84 9.24 15.00
CA ASN A 150 -5.77 8.23 14.97
C ASN A 150 -4.90 8.33 13.71
N VAL A 151 -5.41 8.95 12.64
CA VAL A 151 -4.71 9.09 11.35
C VAL A 151 -4.34 10.56 11.08
N LEU A 152 -5.01 11.54 11.71
CA LEU A 152 -4.64 12.95 11.53
C LEU A 152 -3.22 13.21 12.04
N ASP A 153 -2.84 12.61 13.16
CA ASP A 153 -1.46 12.63 13.66
C ASP A 153 -0.49 11.88 12.73
N LEU A 154 -0.94 10.84 12.03
CA LEU A 154 -0.13 10.09 11.07
C LEU A 154 0.05 10.86 9.75
N VAL A 155 -0.96 11.56 9.27
CA VAL A 155 -0.91 12.34 8.02
C VAL A 155 -0.18 13.67 8.22
N VAL A 156 -0.40 14.34 9.35
CA VAL A 156 0.33 15.58 9.72
C VAL A 156 1.74 15.26 10.21
N SER A 157 1.96 14.08 10.78
CA SER A 157 3.25 13.58 11.26
C SER A 157 3.87 12.52 10.33
N GLY A 158 3.24 12.21 9.28
CA GLY A 158 3.29 11.04 8.37
C GLY A 158 4.61 10.58 7.81
N THR A 159 5.72 10.89 8.43
CA THR A 159 7.01 10.32 8.06
C THR A 159 7.95 10.04 9.22
N SER A 160 7.57 10.34 10.47
CA SER A 160 8.60 10.41 11.52
C SER A 160 8.45 9.51 12.74
N SER A 161 7.31 8.93 13.03
CA SER A 161 7.15 8.17 14.29
C SER A 161 7.64 6.73 14.25
N TYR A 162 7.92 6.16 13.07
CA TYR A 162 8.46 4.81 12.97
C TYR A 162 10.00 4.74 12.97
N LEU A 163 10.67 5.90 12.86
CA LEU A 163 12.14 6.02 12.77
C LEU A 163 12.83 6.36 14.09
N GLN A 164 12.13 6.33 15.22
CA GLN A 164 12.68 6.80 16.51
C GLN A 164 13.54 5.76 17.25
N SER A 165 13.91 4.64 16.62
CA SER A 165 14.83 3.70 17.24
C SER A 165 15.92 3.27 16.27
N LYS A 166 17.07 3.87 16.44
CA LYS A 166 18.47 3.44 16.21
C LYS A 166 19.26 4.40 15.33
N GLU A 167 20.47 4.70 15.83
CA GLU A 167 21.57 5.31 15.10
C GLU A 167 21.76 4.59 13.76
N SER A 168 21.48 5.27 12.67
CA SER A 168 21.53 4.69 11.35
C SER A 168 22.88 4.92 10.69
N SER A 169 23.56 3.85 10.40
CA SER A 169 24.57 3.85 9.36
C SER A 169 23.88 4.00 7.99
N TRP A 170 24.60 4.55 7.01
CA TRP A 170 24.09 4.77 5.64
C TRP A 170 23.47 3.51 4.96
N THR A 171 23.71 2.32 5.51
CA THR A 171 23.15 1.05 5.07
C THR A 171 21.65 0.87 5.37
N GLU A 172 21.07 1.61 6.34
CA GLU A 172 19.63 1.53 6.67
C GLU A 172 18.75 2.33 5.72
N VAL A 173 19.32 3.23 4.93
CA VAL A 173 18.57 4.06 3.96
C VAL A 173 18.03 3.22 2.79
N ALA A 174 18.69 2.12 2.46
CA ALA A 174 18.25 1.23 1.38
C ALA A 174 16.90 0.53 1.64
N THR A 175 16.60 0.25 2.90
CA THR A 175 15.33 -0.39 3.32
C THR A 175 14.14 0.55 3.34
N LEU A 176 14.35 1.85 3.24
CA LEU A 176 13.31 2.87 3.38
C LEU A 176 12.45 3.09 2.13
N ALA A 177 12.96 2.79 0.93
CA ALA A 177 12.19 2.92 -0.30
C ALA A 177 10.96 1.99 -0.37
N GLY A 178 10.96 0.90 0.41
CA GLY A 178 9.84 -0.04 0.49
C GLY A 178 8.86 0.18 1.64
N GLN A 179 9.09 1.17 2.51
CA GLN A 179 8.29 1.27 3.74
C GLN A 179 7.48 2.56 3.92
N VAL A 180 7.64 3.59 3.08
CA VAL A 180 7.20 4.93 3.48
C VAL A 180 5.93 5.44 2.82
N GLY A 181 5.62 5.11 1.58
CA GLY A 181 4.61 5.86 0.83
C GLY A 181 3.15 5.61 1.19
N GLY A 182 2.70 4.37 1.19
CA GLY A 182 1.27 4.03 1.24
C GLY A 182 0.72 3.65 2.62
N LYS A 183 1.59 3.27 3.56
CA LYS A 183 1.16 2.71 4.87
C LYS A 183 0.31 3.65 5.72
N ALA A 184 0.43 4.96 5.54
CA ALA A 184 -0.34 5.94 6.30
C ALA A 184 -1.82 6.00 5.91
N LEU A 185 -2.16 5.69 4.65
CA LEU A 185 -3.55 5.65 4.18
C LEU A 185 -4.17 4.25 4.25
N LEU A 186 -3.35 3.21 4.41
CA LEU A 186 -3.79 1.85 4.71
C LEU A 186 -3.95 1.73 6.23
N ALA A 187 -4.96 2.40 6.78
CA ALA A 187 -5.26 2.38 8.21
C ALA A 187 -5.66 0.97 8.66
N SER A 188 -5.28 0.62 9.89
CA SER A 188 -5.88 -0.54 10.54
C SER A 188 -7.34 -0.26 10.85
N TYR A 189 -8.22 -1.08 10.32
CA TYR A 189 -9.66 -0.95 10.54
C TYR A 189 -10.08 -1.58 11.87
N SER A 190 -11.14 -1.03 12.47
CA SER A 190 -11.72 -1.63 13.67
C SER A 190 -12.46 -2.93 13.31
N ARG A 191 -12.64 -3.82 14.30
CA ARG A 191 -13.41 -5.06 14.11
C ARG A 191 -14.82 -4.81 13.56
N ASP A 192 -15.45 -3.69 13.97
CA ASP A 192 -16.77 -3.31 13.46
C ASP A 192 -16.72 -2.93 11.99
N GLN A 193 -15.69 -2.19 11.56
CA GLN A 193 -15.48 -1.82 10.16
C GLN A 193 -15.19 -3.06 9.30
N GLU A 194 -14.44 -4.02 9.83
CA GLU A 194 -14.22 -5.30 9.16
C GLU A 194 -15.50 -6.10 8.97
N ARG A 195 -16.36 -6.17 10.03
CA ARG A 195 -17.69 -6.80 9.93
C ARG A 195 -18.59 -6.12 8.90
N GLN A 196 -18.57 -4.79 8.85
CA GLN A 196 -19.31 -4.02 7.84
C GLN A 196 -18.78 -4.32 6.43
N ALA A 197 -17.46 -4.41 6.25
CA ALA A 197 -16.85 -4.73 4.97
C ALA A 197 -17.21 -6.16 4.52
N ASP A 198 -17.20 -7.12 5.42
CA ASP A 198 -17.64 -8.50 5.12
C ASP A 198 -19.13 -8.55 4.74
N GLN A 199 -19.97 -7.81 5.47
CA GLN A 199 -21.41 -7.75 5.22
C GLN A 199 -21.71 -7.10 3.87
N GLY A 200 -21.18 -5.90 3.61
CA GLY A 200 -21.41 -5.19 2.36
C GLY A 200 -20.81 -5.93 1.16
N GLY A 201 -19.61 -6.48 1.30
CA GLY A 201 -18.98 -7.30 0.27
C GLY A 201 -19.85 -8.49 -0.11
N MET A 202 -20.45 -9.17 0.87
CA MET A 202 -21.36 -10.29 0.63
C MET A 202 -22.64 -9.85 -0.08
N ASP A 203 -23.22 -8.70 0.30
CA ASP A 203 -24.38 -8.13 -0.36
C ASP A 203 -24.10 -7.78 -1.83
N TYR A 204 -22.92 -7.19 -2.10
CA TYR A 204 -22.52 -6.86 -3.48
C TYR A 204 -22.27 -8.12 -4.32
N MET A 205 -21.61 -9.14 -3.75
CA MET A 205 -21.42 -10.44 -4.41
C MET A 205 -22.75 -11.05 -4.84
N VAL A 206 -23.72 -11.14 -3.92
CA VAL A 206 -25.03 -11.73 -4.17
C VAL A 206 -25.78 -10.95 -5.25
N ARG A 207 -25.79 -9.63 -5.17
CA ARG A 207 -26.40 -8.77 -6.20
C ARG A 207 -25.74 -8.95 -7.58
N ALA A 208 -24.44 -9.22 -7.61
CA ALA A 208 -23.69 -9.50 -8.84
C ALA A 208 -23.82 -10.96 -9.32
N GLY A 209 -24.62 -11.80 -8.64
CA GLY A 209 -24.89 -13.19 -9.03
C GLY A 209 -23.81 -14.19 -8.58
N TYR A 210 -22.92 -13.81 -7.66
CA TYR A 210 -21.95 -14.73 -7.08
C TYR A 210 -22.53 -15.50 -5.89
N ASN A 211 -21.95 -16.67 -5.64
CA ASN A 211 -22.29 -17.49 -4.48
C ASN A 211 -21.77 -16.84 -3.20
N PRO A 212 -22.62 -16.50 -2.21
CA PRO A 212 -22.18 -15.89 -0.94
C PRO A 212 -21.21 -16.76 -0.13
N LYS A 213 -21.19 -18.08 -0.37
CA LYS A 213 -20.19 -18.98 0.23
C LYS A 213 -18.76 -18.62 -0.14
N GLY A 214 -18.53 -17.90 -1.24
CA GLY A 214 -17.20 -17.39 -1.61
C GLY A 214 -16.52 -16.58 -0.51
N MET A 215 -17.28 -15.80 0.27
CA MET A 215 -16.75 -15.08 1.44
C MET A 215 -16.32 -16.05 2.56
N ILE A 216 -17.13 -17.06 2.87
CA ILE A 216 -16.78 -18.08 3.87
C ILE A 216 -15.52 -18.85 3.44
N ASP A 217 -15.45 -19.23 2.17
CA ASP A 217 -14.34 -20.01 1.62
C ASP A 217 -13.05 -19.16 1.57
N LEU A 218 -13.16 -17.86 1.28
CA LEU A 218 -12.06 -16.91 1.41
C LEU A 218 -11.54 -16.85 2.85
N MET A 219 -12.42 -16.71 3.85
CA MET A 219 -12.00 -16.65 5.25
C MET A 219 -11.34 -17.94 5.71
N LYS A 220 -11.86 -19.10 5.31
CA LYS A 220 -11.24 -20.42 5.57
C LYS A 220 -9.86 -20.53 4.91
N LEU A 221 -9.73 -20.03 3.68
CA LEU A 221 -8.44 -19.97 2.99
C LEU A 221 -7.43 -19.14 3.78
N LEU A 222 -7.80 -17.94 4.24
CA LEU A 222 -6.92 -17.08 5.02
C LEU A 222 -6.51 -17.72 6.36
N VAL A 223 -7.43 -18.39 7.05
CA VAL A 223 -7.13 -19.14 8.28
C VAL A 223 -6.13 -20.29 7.98
N ARG A 224 -6.33 -21.02 6.89
CA ARG A 224 -5.41 -22.09 6.46
C ARG A 224 -4.00 -21.57 6.17
N ILE A 225 -3.88 -20.46 5.44
CA ILE A 225 -2.59 -19.82 5.15
C ILE A 225 -1.93 -19.33 6.43
N SER A 226 -2.68 -18.68 7.32
CA SER A 226 -2.18 -18.21 8.62
C SER A 226 -1.57 -19.34 9.46
N SER A 227 -2.17 -20.53 9.41
CA SER A 227 -1.66 -21.70 10.16
C SER A 227 -0.43 -22.34 9.51
N SER A 228 -0.30 -22.27 8.18
CA SER A 228 0.79 -22.93 7.44
C SER A 228 1.97 -22.01 7.13
N ASN A 229 1.70 -20.73 6.86
CA ASN A 229 2.71 -19.72 6.53
C ASN A 229 2.26 -18.32 6.96
N PRO A 230 2.33 -17.99 8.26
CA PRO A 230 1.81 -16.73 8.79
C PRO A 230 2.49 -15.49 8.20
N SER A 231 3.76 -15.59 7.79
CA SER A 231 4.50 -14.44 7.22
C SER A 231 3.88 -13.90 5.92
N LEU A 232 3.17 -14.74 5.15
CA LEU A 232 2.47 -14.31 3.94
C LEU A 232 1.28 -13.38 4.23
N LEU A 233 0.70 -13.45 5.43
CA LEU A 233 -0.47 -12.67 5.85
C LEU A 233 -0.15 -11.56 6.83
N GLU A 234 1.11 -11.40 7.24
CA GLU A 234 1.51 -10.44 8.28
C GLU A 234 1.06 -9.01 7.94
N GLN A 235 1.22 -8.58 6.69
CA GLN A 235 0.80 -7.25 6.26
C GLN A 235 -0.73 -7.12 6.21
N MET A 236 -1.43 -8.15 5.75
CA MET A 236 -2.90 -8.16 5.70
C MET A 236 -3.47 -8.05 7.12
N PHE A 237 -2.98 -8.86 8.06
CA PHE A 237 -3.49 -8.86 9.44
C PHE A 237 -3.12 -7.60 10.22
N ALA A 238 -2.07 -6.89 9.81
CA ALA A 238 -1.73 -5.59 10.40
C ALA A 238 -2.78 -4.51 10.08
N THR A 239 -3.45 -4.61 8.92
CA THR A 239 -4.46 -3.64 8.47
C THR A 239 -5.89 -4.17 8.60
N GLN A 240 -6.10 -5.46 8.42
CA GLN A 240 -7.40 -6.14 8.39
C GLN A 240 -7.37 -7.40 9.27
N PRO A 241 -7.50 -7.26 10.60
CA PRO A 241 -7.35 -8.39 11.50
C PRO A 241 -8.41 -9.46 11.26
N MET A 242 -7.94 -10.69 11.01
CA MET A 242 -8.79 -11.87 10.92
C MET A 242 -9.17 -12.35 12.32
N SER A 243 -10.43 -12.73 12.52
CA SER A 243 -10.90 -13.35 13.77
C SER A 243 -11.82 -14.53 13.47
N ALA A 244 -11.87 -15.50 14.38
CA ALA A 244 -12.83 -16.59 14.31
C ALA A 244 -14.28 -16.06 14.26
N GLU A 245 -14.55 -14.95 14.96
CA GLU A 245 -15.83 -14.27 14.97
C GLU A 245 -16.27 -13.80 13.56
N ARG A 246 -15.34 -13.30 12.72
CA ARG A 246 -15.67 -12.91 11.33
C ARG A 246 -16.16 -14.09 10.52
N LEU A 247 -15.50 -15.24 10.63
CA LEU A 247 -15.91 -16.47 9.96
C LEU A 247 -17.28 -16.97 10.46
N GLU A 248 -17.51 -16.93 11.78
CA GLU A 248 -18.79 -17.29 12.38
C GLU A 248 -19.90 -16.35 11.90
N SER A 249 -19.68 -15.04 11.94
CA SER A 249 -20.64 -14.01 11.48
C SER A 249 -20.99 -14.17 10.00
N ALA A 250 -19.99 -14.40 9.16
CA ALA A 250 -20.20 -14.64 7.72
C ALA A 250 -21.01 -15.92 7.50
N THR A 251 -20.71 -16.97 8.25
CA THR A 251 -21.44 -18.25 8.16
C THR A 251 -22.89 -18.10 8.58
N ALA A 252 -23.15 -17.44 9.72
CA ALA A 252 -24.49 -17.17 10.22
C ALA A 252 -25.29 -16.31 9.22
N ARG A 253 -24.65 -15.28 8.60
CA ARG A 253 -25.30 -14.45 7.61
C ARG A 253 -25.69 -15.24 6.36
N VAL A 254 -24.85 -16.13 5.85
CA VAL A 254 -25.20 -17.00 4.72
C VAL A 254 -26.37 -17.89 5.07
N GLN A 255 -26.40 -18.48 6.27
CA GLN A 255 -27.48 -19.34 6.72
C GLN A 255 -28.82 -18.61 6.89
N SER A 256 -28.79 -17.37 7.42
CA SER A 256 -30.01 -16.61 7.73
C SER A 256 -30.54 -15.80 6.54
N HIS A 257 -29.66 -15.13 5.77
CA HIS A 257 -30.08 -14.19 4.72
C HIS A 257 -29.96 -14.78 3.32
N TYR A 258 -29.06 -15.75 3.11
CA TYR A 258 -28.73 -16.26 1.78
C TYR A 258 -28.87 -17.79 1.65
N ALA A 259 -29.58 -18.45 2.59
CA ALA A 259 -29.74 -19.91 2.61
C ALA A 259 -30.18 -20.53 1.25
N ASN A 260 -31.05 -19.82 0.55
CA ASN A 260 -31.61 -20.26 -0.72
C ASN A 260 -30.99 -19.54 -1.93
N THR A 261 -29.96 -18.71 -1.71
CA THR A 261 -29.32 -17.99 -2.81
C THR A 261 -28.43 -18.92 -3.61
N LYS A 262 -28.77 -19.07 -4.89
CA LYS A 262 -27.91 -19.76 -5.86
C LYS A 262 -27.07 -18.72 -6.59
N GLY A 263 -25.75 -18.88 -6.58
CA GLY A 263 -24.83 -18.02 -7.29
C GLY A 263 -23.72 -18.83 -7.94
N GLN A 264 -22.98 -18.18 -8.84
CA GLN A 264 -21.86 -18.84 -9.53
C GLN A 264 -20.61 -18.76 -8.65
N ASP A 265 -19.78 -19.80 -8.69
CA ASP A 265 -18.43 -19.74 -8.13
C ASP A 265 -17.39 -19.26 -9.16
N GLY A 266 -17.66 -19.46 -10.46
CA GLY A 266 -16.78 -19.05 -11.56
C GLY A 266 -15.44 -19.78 -11.56
N ALA A 267 -15.34 -21.00 -11.01
CA ALA A 267 -14.09 -21.72 -10.85
C ALA A 267 -13.37 -21.98 -12.18
N SER A 268 -14.11 -22.34 -13.23
CA SER A 268 -13.51 -22.61 -14.55
C SER A 268 -12.93 -21.36 -15.19
N SER A 269 -13.68 -20.24 -15.23
CA SER A 269 -13.21 -18.97 -15.80
C SER A 269 -12.01 -18.44 -15.02
N PHE A 270 -12.05 -18.50 -13.70
CA PHE A 270 -10.94 -18.11 -12.83
C PHE A 270 -9.70 -18.96 -13.08
N SER A 271 -9.84 -20.29 -13.15
CA SER A 271 -8.72 -21.20 -13.40
C SER A 271 -7.99 -20.89 -14.70
N VAL A 272 -8.75 -20.58 -15.76
CA VAL A 272 -8.18 -20.16 -17.05
C VAL A 272 -7.48 -18.83 -16.92
N ALA A 273 -8.10 -17.82 -16.28
CA ALA A 273 -7.53 -16.49 -16.11
C ALA A 273 -6.22 -16.50 -15.36
N VAL A 274 -6.07 -17.31 -14.29
CA VAL A 274 -4.88 -17.36 -13.44
C VAL A 274 -3.84 -18.41 -13.86
N ALA A 275 -4.07 -19.17 -14.93
CA ALA A 275 -3.20 -20.28 -15.33
C ALA A 275 -1.74 -19.84 -15.56
N SER A 276 -1.55 -18.72 -16.26
CA SER A 276 -0.22 -18.14 -16.50
C SER A 276 0.50 -17.74 -15.21
N LEU A 277 -0.22 -17.18 -14.23
CA LEU A 277 0.34 -16.81 -12.93
C LEU A 277 0.66 -18.04 -12.09
N ARG A 278 -0.22 -19.05 -12.09
CA ARG A 278 0.02 -20.33 -11.37
C ARG A 278 1.24 -21.08 -11.88
N ALA A 279 1.52 -21.03 -13.17
CA ALA A 279 2.74 -21.58 -13.73
C ALA A 279 4.02 -20.92 -13.18
N LYS A 280 3.94 -19.65 -12.76
CA LYS A 280 5.03 -18.88 -12.15
C LYS A 280 5.12 -19.05 -10.62
N LYS A 281 4.18 -19.74 -9.98
CA LYS A 281 4.11 -19.92 -8.52
C LYS A 281 5.44 -20.37 -7.87
N PRO A 282 6.22 -21.33 -8.44
CA PRO A 282 7.49 -21.73 -7.84
C PRO A 282 8.50 -20.58 -7.73
N ALA A 283 8.60 -19.72 -8.77
CA ALA A 283 9.47 -18.55 -8.75
C ALA A 283 8.99 -17.50 -7.74
N ILE A 284 7.68 -17.20 -7.75
CA ILE A 284 7.08 -16.21 -6.84
C ILE A 284 7.23 -16.63 -5.38
N ASN A 285 7.08 -17.91 -5.06
CA ASN A 285 7.33 -18.44 -3.72
C ASN A 285 8.81 -18.32 -3.31
N ALA A 286 9.74 -18.50 -4.24
CA ALA A 286 11.15 -18.27 -3.98
C ALA A 286 11.42 -16.79 -3.68
N PHE A 287 10.78 -15.86 -4.39
CA PHE A 287 10.87 -14.43 -4.08
C PHE A 287 10.33 -14.10 -2.70
N ALA A 288 9.15 -14.58 -2.34
CA ALA A 288 8.56 -14.40 -1.00
C ALA A 288 9.49 -14.94 0.11
N THR A 289 10.07 -16.13 -0.11
CA THR A 289 11.03 -16.72 0.82
C THR A 289 12.28 -15.86 0.96
N ALA A 290 12.81 -15.33 -0.14
CA ALA A 290 13.99 -14.44 -0.12
C ALA A 290 13.71 -13.15 0.65
N GLU A 291 12.52 -12.55 0.51
CA GLU A 291 12.11 -11.37 1.30
C GLU A 291 12.08 -11.69 2.80
N THR A 292 11.49 -12.82 3.19
CA THR A 292 11.45 -13.27 4.61
C THR A 292 12.86 -13.52 5.16
N GLN A 293 13.72 -14.15 4.38
CA GLN A 293 15.12 -14.39 4.75
C GLN A 293 15.90 -13.08 4.90
N LEU A 294 15.68 -12.11 3.98
CA LEU A 294 16.30 -10.78 4.06
C LEU A 294 15.83 -10.03 5.31
N ALA A 295 14.54 -10.03 5.60
CA ALA A 295 13.98 -9.42 6.80
C ALA A 295 14.56 -10.05 8.09
N SER A 296 14.84 -11.36 8.04
CA SER A 296 15.50 -12.10 9.12
C SER A 296 17.03 -11.96 9.13
N LYS A 297 17.60 -11.05 8.30
CA LYS A 297 19.06 -10.81 8.15
C LYS A 297 19.85 -12.04 7.66
N GLN A 298 19.18 -13.02 7.05
CA GLN A 298 19.78 -14.20 6.45
C GLN A 298 20.20 -13.91 5.01
N THR A 299 21.06 -12.93 4.82
CA THR A 299 21.35 -12.31 3.52
C THR A 299 21.91 -13.30 2.49
N GLN A 300 22.79 -14.23 2.93
CA GLN A 300 23.34 -15.24 2.03
C GLN A 300 22.30 -16.25 1.56
N ALA A 301 21.41 -16.69 2.45
CA ALA A 301 20.30 -17.56 2.07
C ALA A 301 19.32 -16.84 1.13
N ALA A 302 19.00 -15.57 1.42
CA ALA A 302 18.17 -14.72 0.57
C ALA A 302 18.75 -14.60 -0.86
N LEU A 303 20.08 -14.40 -0.98
CA LEU A 303 20.76 -14.31 -2.27
C LEU A 303 20.59 -15.59 -3.09
N GLN A 304 20.86 -16.75 -2.47
CA GLN A 304 20.70 -18.02 -3.16
C GLN A 304 19.24 -18.29 -3.57
N THR A 305 18.30 -17.90 -2.70
CA THR A 305 16.87 -18.15 -2.94
C THR A 305 16.32 -17.25 -4.05
N VAL A 306 16.68 -15.96 -4.07
CA VAL A 306 16.20 -15.04 -5.14
C VAL A 306 16.82 -15.43 -6.48
N GLN A 307 18.09 -15.88 -6.52
CA GLN A 307 18.73 -16.37 -7.73
C GLN A 307 18.03 -17.61 -8.29
N LYS A 308 17.61 -18.56 -7.43
CA LYS A 308 16.78 -19.71 -7.86
C LYS A 308 15.44 -19.25 -8.46
N GLY A 309 14.79 -18.27 -7.84
CA GLY A 309 13.55 -17.69 -8.38
C GLY A 309 13.76 -17.05 -9.75
N LEU A 310 14.82 -16.26 -9.91
CA LEU A 310 15.17 -15.61 -11.19
C LEU A 310 15.63 -16.59 -12.26
N ALA A 311 16.19 -17.75 -11.90
CA ALA A 311 16.46 -18.82 -12.87
C ALA A 311 15.17 -19.41 -13.48
N LEU A 312 14.06 -19.40 -12.74
CA LEU A 312 12.74 -19.83 -13.20
C LEU A 312 11.96 -18.70 -13.90
N LEU A 313 12.19 -17.46 -13.49
CA LEU A 313 11.50 -16.26 -14.02
C LEU A 313 12.48 -15.09 -14.17
N PRO A 314 13.31 -15.05 -15.23
CA PRO A 314 14.48 -14.16 -15.31
C PRO A 314 14.17 -12.68 -15.32
N ASN A 315 13.06 -12.26 -15.90
CA ASN A 315 12.71 -10.83 -16.08
C ASN A 315 11.59 -10.38 -15.15
N ASP A 316 11.45 -11.01 -13.99
CA ASP A 316 10.43 -10.60 -13.03
C ASP A 316 10.83 -9.31 -12.32
N PRO A 317 9.99 -8.23 -12.36
CA PRO A 317 10.33 -6.95 -11.76
C PRO A 317 10.55 -7.03 -10.24
N ALA A 318 9.74 -7.81 -9.53
CA ALA A 318 9.89 -7.99 -8.09
C ALA A 318 11.15 -8.82 -7.78
N GLY A 319 11.37 -9.92 -8.51
CA GLY A 319 12.59 -10.74 -8.36
C GLY A 319 13.86 -9.93 -8.56
N GLY A 320 13.88 -9.06 -9.58
CA GLY A 320 15.00 -8.16 -9.86
C GLY A 320 15.26 -7.15 -8.73
N MET A 321 14.19 -6.56 -8.19
CA MET A 321 14.30 -5.62 -7.06
C MET A 321 14.68 -6.31 -5.75
N ILE A 322 14.14 -7.49 -5.46
CA ILE A 322 14.53 -8.29 -4.29
C ILE A 322 16.01 -8.66 -4.37
N LEU A 323 16.51 -9.03 -5.56
CA LEU A 323 17.94 -9.25 -5.76
C LEU A 323 18.76 -7.97 -5.47
N ALA A 324 18.31 -6.82 -5.96
CA ALA A 324 18.97 -5.55 -5.70
C ALA A 324 19.01 -5.22 -4.19
N ASP A 325 17.92 -5.42 -3.46
CA ASP A 325 17.83 -5.21 -2.02
C ASP A 325 18.78 -6.15 -1.25
N VAL A 326 18.83 -7.43 -1.63
CA VAL A 326 19.73 -8.44 -1.02
C VAL A 326 21.21 -8.08 -1.26
N LEU A 327 21.55 -7.67 -2.48
CA LEU A 327 22.92 -7.26 -2.84
C LEU A 327 23.33 -5.97 -2.10
N ALA A 328 22.43 -5.01 -1.97
CA ALA A 328 22.66 -3.79 -1.20
C ALA A 328 22.88 -4.10 0.30
N ALA A 329 22.06 -4.97 0.87
CA ALA A 329 22.22 -5.43 2.25
C ALA A 329 23.52 -6.23 2.49
N SER A 330 24.09 -6.81 1.44
CA SER A 330 25.39 -7.49 1.46
C SER A 330 26.58 -6.53 1.23
N GLY A 331 26.35 -5.22 1.08
CA GLY A 331 27.39 -4.23 0.75
C GLY A 331 27.87 -4.29 -0.71
N GLN A 332 27.22 -5.05 -1.58
CA GLN A 332 27.60 -5.23 -2.99
C GLN A 332 26.93 -4.17 -3.88
N THR A 333 27.23 -2.89 -3.61
CA THR A 333 26.55 -1.73 -4.21
C THR A 333 26.56 -1.73 -5.74
N SER A 334 27.69 -2.13 -6.37
CA SER A 334 27.77 -2.16 -7.84
C SER A 334 26.85 -3.20 -8.46
N LEU A 335 26.72 -4.37 -7.84
CA LEU A 335 25.80 -5.42 -8.29
C LEU A 335 24.34 -5.05 -8.00
N ALA A 336 24.08 -4.41 -6.86
CA ALA A 336 22.76 -3.87 -6.53
C ALA A 336 22.29 -2.85 -7.59
N LYS A 337 23.19 -1.93 -8.00
CA LYS A 337 22.93 -0.97 -9.08
C LYS A 337 22.59 -1.68 -10.40
N GLN A 338 23.33 -2.72 -10.78
CA GLN A 338 23.05 -3.48 -11.99
C GLN A 338 21.68 -4.17 -11.93
N ALA A 339 21.37 -4.82 -10.82
CA ALA A 339 20.08 -5.49 -10.62
C ALA A 339 18.90 -4.49 -10.65
N ALA A 340 19.03 -3.34 -10.00
CA ALA A 340 18.03 -2.28 -10.02
C ALA A 340 17.84 -1.69 -11.43
N THR A 341 18.93 -1.49 -12.17
CA THR A 341 18.87 -1.03 -13.57
C THR A 341 18.15 -2.04 -14.47
N ALA A 342 18.46 -3.33 -14.31
CA ALA A 342 17.79 -4.40 -15.06
C ALA A 342 16.29 -4.43 -14.74
N SER A 343 15.90 -4.29 -13.47
CA SER A 343 14.50 -4.22 -13.06
C SER A 343 13.79 -2.99 -13.63
N LEU A 344 14.45 -1.82 -13.66
CA LEU A 344 13.90 -0.58 -14.23
C LEU A 344 13.62 -0.71 -15.74
N ASN A 345 14.43 -1.47 -16.45
CA ASN A 345 14.24 -1.74 -17.88
C ASN A 345 13.02 -2.66 -18.15
N THR A 346 12.60 -3.44 -17.16
CA THR A 346 11.42 -4.34 -17.28
C THR A 346 10.13 -3.66 -16.85
N ALA A 347 10.19 -2.74 -15.90
CA ALA A 347 9.03 -1.99 -15.41
C ALA A 347 9.45 -0.64 -14.83
N SER A 348 8.74 0.43 -15.18
CA SER A 348 8.96 1.75 -14.56
C SER A 348 8.65 1.67 -13.06
N SER A 349 9.66 1.85 -12.22
CA SER A 349 9.54 1.66 -10.77
C SER A 349 10.21 2.80 -10.00
N MET A 350 9.44 3.49 -9.14
CA MET A 350 10.01 4.46 -8.20
C MET A 350 10.97 3.78 -7.20
N ARG A 351 10.74 2.50 -6.87
CA ARG A 351 11.64 1.73 -6.01
C ARG A 351 13.02 1.57 -6.64
N ALA A 352 13.08 1.23 -7.93
CA ALA A 352 14.34 1.13 -8.68
C ALA A 352 15.04 2.49 -8.79
N GLU A 353 14.31 3.57 -9.11
CA GLU A 353 14.88 4.92 -9.14
C GLU A 353 15.47 5.31 -7.77
N SER A 354 14.78 5.01 -6.67
CA SER A 354 15.27 5.28 -5.31
C SER A 354 16.56 4.51 -5.02
N MET A 355 16.61 3.23 -5.35
CA MET A 355 17.81 2.40 -5.19
C MET A 355 18.98 2.95 -6.02
N LEU A 356 18.74 3.33 -7.26
CA LEU A 356 19.78 3.88 -8.16
C LEU A 356 20.29 5.24 -7.66
N ALA A 357 19.41 6.10 -7.16
CA ALA A 357 19.80 7.36 -6.53
C ALA A 357 20.74 7.14 -5.33
N GLN A 358 20.40 6.16 -4.48
CA GLN A 358 21.20 5.81 -3.31
C GLN A 358 22.57 5.23 -3.69
N CYS A 359 22.59 4.30 -4.64
CA CYS A 359 23.86 3.74 -5.15
C CYS A 359 24.76 4.84 -5.73
N ALA A 360 24.18 5.80 -6.46
CA ALA A 360 24.92 6.92 -7.03
C ALA A 360 25.46 7.86 -5.94
N LEU A 361 24.68 8.17 -4.90
CA LEU A 361 25.12 8.96 -3.75
C LEU A 361 26.29 8.29 -3.00
N GLN A 362 26.19 6.98 -2.76
CA GLN A 362 27.28 6.21 -2.11
C GLN A 362 28.57 6.23 -2.95
N GLN A 363 28.44 6.20 -4.26
CA GLN A 363 29.57 6.29 -5.19
C GLN A 363 30.05 7.73 -5.46
N LYS A 364 29.40 8.73 -4.82
CA LYS A 364 29.65 10.16 -5.04
C LYS A 364 29.39 10.61 -6.50
N ASP A 365 28.60 9.85 -7.25
CA ASP A 365 28.10 10.22 -8.57
C ASP A 365 26.84 11.09 -8.41
N TYR A 366 27.08 12.32 -7.97
CA TYR A 366 26.00 13.25 -7.59
C TYR A 366 25.15 13.66 -8.80
N SER A 367 25.71 13.66 -9.99
CA SER A 367 24.99 13.97 -11.22
C SER A 367 23.95 12.91 -11.54
N THR A 368 24.35 11.63 -11.51
CA THR A 368 23.43 10.50 -11.70
C THR A 368 22.40 10.42 -10.56
N ALA A 369 22.81 10.70 -9.34
CA ALA A 369 21.88 10.75 -8.20
C ALA A 369 20.76 11.77 -8.43
N LEU A 370 21.08 12.98 -8.88
CA LEU A 370 20.09 14.02 -9.21
C LEU A 370 19.14 13.60 -10.32
N GLN A 371 19.63 12.88 -11.35
CA GLN A 371 18.76 12.37 -12.42
C GLN A 371 17.68 11.44 -11.87
N HIS A 372 18.05 10.47 -11.04
CA HIS A 372 17.10 9.53 -10.44
C HIS A 372 16.17 10.20 -9.42
N LEU A 373 16.68 11.15 -8.61
CA LEU A 373 15.85 11.92 -7.68
C LEU A 373 14.82 12.80 -8.41
N ASN A 374 15.18 13.40 -9.54
CA ASN A 374 14.25 14.15 -10.38
C ASN A 374 13.21 13.23 -11.04
N GLN A 375 13.58 12.00 -11.41
CA GLN A 375 12.62 11.00 -11.89
C GLN A 375 11.59 10.62 -10.82
N LEU A 376 12.01 10.50 -9.55
CA LEU A 376 11.09 10.24 -8.45
C LEU A 376 10.07 11.37 -8.29
N GLU A 377 10.50 12.63 -8.33
CA GLU A 377 9.58 13.79 -8.27
C GLU A 377 8.63 13.82 -9.47
N SER A 378 9.15 13.57 -10.69
CA SER A 378 8.31 13.56 -11.90
C SER A 378 7.26 12.46 -11.90
N LYS A 379 7.53 11.35 -11.20
CA LYS A 379 6.58 10.24 -10.98
C LYS A 379 5.62 10.49 -9.82
N GLY A 380 5.69 11.65 -9.19
CA GLY A 380 4.77 12.07 -8.13
C GLY A 380 5.13 11.59 -6.72
N SER A 381 6.38 11.18 -6.48
CA SER A 381 6.79 10.84 -5.10
C SER A 381 6.67 12.04 -4.18
N SER A 382 6.04 11.83 -3.03
CA SER A 382 5.87 12.82 -1.97
C SER A 382 6.93 12.71 -0.87
N ASP A 383 7.90 11.80 -0.99
CA ASP A 383 8.94 11.58 0.01
C ASP A 383 9.79 12.85 0.20
N SER A 384 9.63 13.48 1.37
CA SER A 384 10.39 14.70 1.71
C SER A 384 11.90 14.50 1.66
N ARG A 385 12.40 13.25 1.85
CA ARG A 385 13.84 12.94 1.81
C ARG A 385 14.45 13.11 0.42
N ILE A 386 13.64 13.14 -0.64
CA ILE A 386 14.13 13.47 -1.99
C ILE A 386 14.81 14.84 -1.96
N SER A 387 14.19 15.84 -1.33
CA SER A 387 14.79 17.17 -1.17
C SER A 387 16.08 17.13 -0.35
N PHE A 388 16.16 16.30 0.70
CA PHE A 388 17.38 16.10 1.48
C PHE A 388 18.51 15.51 0.62
N PHE A 389 18.23 14.43 -0.12
CA PHE A 389 19.23 13.79 -0.97
C PHE A 389 19.66 14.66 -2.15
N LYS A 390 18.75 15.47 -2.71
CA LYS A 390 19.09 16.49 -3.72
C LYS A 390 20.05 17.53 -3.12
N ALA A 391 19.81 17.98 -1.89
CA ALA A 391 20.70 18.90 -1.21
C ALA A 391 22.12 18.32 -1.06
N VAL A 392 22.24 17.07 -0.61
CA VAL A 392 23.52 16.36 -0.50
C VAL A 392 24.22 16.26 -1.86
N ALA A 393 23.46 15.94 -2.92
CA ALA A 393 24.03 15.85 -4.26
C ALA A 393 24.48 17.23 -4.81
N TYR A 394 23.69 18.29 -4.58
CA TYR A 394 24.08 19.64 -4.96
C TYR A 394 25.34 20.13 -4.20
N GLU A 395 25.47 19.81 -2.91
CA GLU A 395 26.71 20.09 -2.17
C GLU A 395 27.92 19.38 -2.81
N GLY A 396 27.76 18.09 -3.14
CA GLY A 396 28.83 17.33 -3.78
C GLY A 396 29.27 17.90 -5.14
N LEU A 397 28.35 18.61 -5.82
CA LEU A 397 28.61 19.34 -7.09
C LEU A 397 29.05 20.79 -6.88
N ASN A 398 29.27 21.23 -5.63
CA ASN A 398 29.57 22.62 -5.27
C ASN A 398 28.48 23.64 -5.67
N LYS A 399 27.25 23.22 -5.84
CA LYS A 399 26.07 24.03 -6.15
C LYS A 399 25.41 24.50 -4.85
N LYS A 400 26.05 25.46 -4.15
CA LYS A 400 25.62 25.92 -2.82
C LYS A 400 24.21 26.50 -2.76
N PRO A 401 23.78 27.38 -3.71
CA PRO A 401 22.42 27.93 -3.67
C PRO A 401 21.35 26.85 -3.74
N GLU A 402 21.48 25.88 -4.67
CA GLU A 402 20.54 24.77 -4.85
C GLU A 402 20.55 23.82 -3.65
N ALA A 403 21.70 23.62 -3.01
CA ALA A 403 21.79 22.81 -1.80
C ALA A 403 21.01 23.47 -0.65
N ILE A 404 21.21 24.78 -0.43
CA ILE A 404 20.49 25.56 0.60
C ILE A 404 18.98 25.49 0.37
N GLU A 405 18.53 25.73 -0.85
CA GLU A 405 17.12 25.65 -1.22
C GLU A 405 16.54 24.27 -0.91
N SER A 406 17.23 23.21 -1.32
CA SER A 406 16.77 21.82 -1.14
C SER A 406 16.73 21.42 0.35
N TYR A 407 17.69 21.82 1.18
CA TYR A 407 17.63 21.62 2.63
C TYR A 407 16.45 22.35 3.27
N ASN A 408 16.19 23.60 2.86
CA ASN A 408 15.06 24.36 3.36
C ASN A 408 13.72 23.69 2.97
N GLN A 409 13.58 23.22 1.72
CA GLN A 409 12.42 22.46 1.27
C GLN A 409 12.20 21.20 2.10
N TYR A 410 13.28 20.46 2.41
CA TYR A 410 13.22 19.31 3.29
C TYR A 410 12.69 19.67 4.67
N LEU A 411 13.28 20.68 5.32
CA LEU A 411 12.89 21.11 6.68
C LEU A 411 11.47 21.67 6.77
N THR A 412 10.93 22.17 5.67
CA THR A 412 9.52 22.63 5.61
C THR A 412 8.54 21.46 5.60
N LYS A 413 8.93 20.34 4.98
CA LYS A 413 8.08 19.16 4.78
C LYS A 413 8.28 18.08 5.84
N SER A 414 9.41 18.11 6.58
CA SER A 414 9.78 17.06 7.54
C SER A 414 9.70 17.55 8.98
N LYS A 415 9.55 16.60 9.93
CA LYS A 415 9.66 16.93 11.36
C LYS A 415 11.10 17.29 11.74
N ALA A 416 11.23 18.36 12.51
CA ALA A 416 12.51 18.92 12.91
C ALA A 416 13.42 18.00 13.77
N SER A 417 12.93 16.87 14.27
CA SER A 417 13.60 16.00 15.23
C SER A 417 14.34 14.80 14.62
N SER A 418 14.35 14.66 13.28
CA SER A 418 15.06 13.55 12.62
C SER A 418 16.59 13.81 12.56
N ALA A 419 17.36 12.74 12.37
CA ALA A 419 18.81 12.82 12.16
C ALA A 419 19.14 13.67 10.92
N GLU A 420 18.40 13.44 9.83
CA GLU A 420 18.50 14.22 8.59
C GLU A 420 18.12 15.70 8.81
N GLY A 421 17.08 15.96 9.64
CA GLY A 421 16.70 17.34 9.99
C GLY A 421 17.80 18.06 10.79
N SER A 422 18.46 17.36 11.70
CA SER A 422 19.61 17.88 12.45
C SER A 422 20.80 18.15 11.54
N TYR A 423 21.10 17.20 10.65
CA TYR A 423 22.15 17.36 9.63
C TYR A 423 21.85 18.55 8.70
N ALA A 424 20.63 18.62 8.16
CA ALA A 424 20.23 19.71 7.26
C ALA A 424 20.43 21.10 7.92
N ARG A 425 20.01 21.27 9.18
CA ARG A 425 20.23 22.53 9.93
C ARG A 425 21.71 22.86 10.11
N GLN A 426 22.52 21.87 10.47
CA GLN A 426 23.96 22.06 10.62
C GLN A 426 24.60 22.50 9.28
N ARG A 427 24.21 21.85 8.18
CA ARG A 427 24.72 22.20 6.85
C ARG A 427 24.32 23.61 6.44
N LEU A 428 23.05 24.00 6.66
CA LEU A 428 22.59 25.37 6.36
C LEU A 428 23.41 26.43 7.10
N GLN A 429 23.78 26.21 8.38
CA GLN A 429 24.65 27.14 9.13
C GLN A 429 26.06 27.26 8.51
N GLN A 430 26.58 26.16 7.95
CA GLN A 430 27.92 26.14 7.32
C GLN A 430 27.92 26.72 5.90
N LEU A 431 26.80 26.59 5.18
CA LEU A 431 26.64 27.07 3.81
C LEU A 431 26.18 28.54 3.74
N ALA A 432 25.61 29.07 4.85
CA ALA A 432 25.19 30.47 4.91
C ALA A 432 26.41 31.40 4.58
N PRO A 433 26.20 32.43 3.77
CA PRO A 433 27.22 33.41 3.52
C PRO A 433 27.66 34.07 4.87
N LYS A 434 28.95 34.11 5.07
CA LYS A 434 29.55 34.83 6.23
C LYS A 434 29.33 36.33 6.11
#